data_56c4771a7db2ddad1cc06a15b46a197c
#
_entry.id   56c4771a7db2ddad1cc06a15b46a197c
#
_cell.length_a   1.000
_cell.length_b   1.000
_cell.length_c   1.000
_cell.angle_alpha   90.00
_cell.angle_beta   90.00
_cell.angle_gamma   90.00
#
_symmetry.space_group_name_H-M   'P 1'
#
loop_
_entity.id
_entity.type
_entity.pdbx_description
1 polymer ?
#
loop_
_entity_poly.entity_id
_entity_poly.type
_entity_poly.pdbx_seq_one_letter_code
_entity_poly.pdbx_strand_id
1 'polypeptide(L)'
;ALQSNQLYNSDQYSLGPLYMDCISDNGGHFNWSGWMEGYDMAMGIHTPSSSIIGSYWKDCYEVISRCNVLIANIDRVDMDASQKAIYQAEAKTIRALMYINLTMTYQDVPFLTAPLTIDEAECEKTDRAAIVAHIMTDLQDAAEVLPQNASSRGHITKGAALSLLGRVALYNEKWDDAIAAYKQVQGLGYSLDPSYAKLFTQSGETSPEIIFAVRYEGPGMSEGAAFNAHWNTPLEAMNG
;
A
#
# COMPACT_ATOMS: atom_id res chain seq x y z
N ALA A 1 -6.13 -4.16 -7.81
CA ALA A 1 -6.55 -3.01 -6.99
C ALA A 1 -5.35 -2.11 -6.65
N LEU A 2 -4.24 -2.67 -6.15
CA LEU A 2 -3.06 -1.89 -5.74
C LEU A 2 -2.23 -1.30 -6.90
N GLN A 3 -2.47 -1.71 -8.14
CA GLN A 3 -1.79 -1.19 -9.33
C GLN A 3 -2.35 0.16 -9.81
N SER A 4 -3.21 0.80 -9.03
CA SER A 4 -3.71 2.14 -9.35
C SER A 4 -2.55 3.13 -9.51
N ASN A 5 -2.69 4.03 -10.48
CA ASN A 5 -1.66 5.00 -10.85
C ASN A 5 -1.25 5.91 -9.68
N GLN A 6 -2.18 6.20 -8.79
CA GLN A 6 -1.96 7.13 -7.68
C GLN A 6 -1.35 6.50 -6.44
N LEU A 7 -1.32 5.15 -6.34
CA LEU A 7 -0.84 4.47 -5.14
C LEU A 7 0.63 4.02 -5.26
N TYR A 8 0.89 3.08 -6.17
CA TYR A 8 2.20 2.44 -6.27
C TYR A 8 2.81 2.46 -7.68
N ASN A 9 2.05 2.90 -8.67
CA ASN A 9 2.58 3.20 -9.99
C ASN A 9 2.97 4.67 -10.02
N SER A 10 4.21 5.00 -9.91
CA SER A 10 4.73 6.39 -9.89
C SER A 10 4.46 7.11 -11.21
N ASP A 11 3.18 7.28 -11.55
CA ASP A 11 2.77 8.17 -12.62
C ASP A 11 3.10 9.62 -12.21
N GLN A 12 3.42 10.41 -13.19
CA GLN A 12 3.82 11.80 -13.04
C GLN A 12 2.80 12.71 -12.33
N TYR A 13 1.58 12.28 -12.15
CA TYR A 13 0.50 13.01 -11.48
C TYR A 13 0.02 12.32 -10.19
N SER A 14 0.86 11.47 -9.59
CA SER A 14 0.45 10.68 -8.44
C SER A 14 1.23 11.01 -7.17
N LEU A 15 0.57 10.90 -6.02
CA LEU A 15 1.21 10.95 -4.71
C LEU A 15 1.93 9.63 -4.37
N GLY A 16 2.16 8.78 -5.36
CA GLY A 16 2.86 7.51 -5.19
C GLY A 16 4.27 7.65 -4.59
N PRO A 17 5.07 6.60 -4.61
CA PRO A 17 6.38 6.58 -3.95
C PRO A 17 7.28 7.77 -4.29
N LEU A 18 7.17 8.29 -5.52
CA LEU A 18 7.96 9.44 -5.98
C LEU A 18 7.73 10.70 -5.13
N TYR A 19 6.47 11.09 -4.92
CA TYR A 19 6.17 12.28 -4.15
C TYR A 19 6.34 12.09 -2.65
N MET A 20 6.15 10.88 -2.14
CA MET A 20 6.42 10.56 -0.74
C MET A 20 7.90 10.76 -0.40
N ASP A 21 8.82 10.43 -1.31
CA ASP A 21 10.24 10.72 -1.14
C ASP A 21 10.53 12.22 -1.25
N CYS A 22 9.87 12.95 -2.17
CA CYS A 22 10.07 14.38 -2.36
C CYS A 22 9.57 15.23 -1.19
N ILE A 23 8.60 14.77 -0.40
CA ILE A 23 8.12 15.47 0.82
C ILE A 23 8.93 15.12 2.07
N SER A 24 9.89 14.23 1.95
CA SER A 24 10.84 13.85 3.00
C SER A 24 12.22 14.44 2.73
N ASP A 25 13.15 14.26 3.65
CA ASP A 25 14.56 14.64 3.47
C ASP A 25 15.36 13.67 2.59
N ASN A 26 14.73 12.59 2.10
CA ASN A 26 15.36 11.62 1.20
C ASN A 26 15.38 12.06 -0.26
N GLY A 27 14.50 12.98 -0.65
CA GLY A 27 14.37 13.44 -2.03
C GLY A 27 14.19 14.94 -2.15
N GLY A 28 14.20 15.44 -3.38
CA GLY A 28 13.93 16.83 -3.69
C GLY A 28 13.25 16.97 -5.03
N HIS A 29 12.38 17.94 -5.16
CA HIS A 29 11.70 18.25 -6.40
C HIS A 29 12.26 19.53 -7.00
N PHE A 30 12.77 19.46 -8.23
CA PHE A 30 13.18 20.66 -8.96
C PHE A 30 11.96 21.30 -9.63
N ASN A 31 11.79 22.59 -9.41
CA ASN A 31 10.76 23.37 -10.08
C ASN A 31 11.07 23.46 -11.58
N TRP A 32 10.59 22.51 -12.35
CA TRP A 32 10.59 22.61 -13.80
C TRP A 32 9.17 22.86 -14.31
N SER A 33 9.06 23.74 -15.29
CA SER A 33 7.80 24.25 -15.83
C SER A 33 6.77 23.15 -16.10
N GLY A 34 5.70 23.13 -15.31
CA GLY A 34 4.56 22.24 -15.49
C GLY A 34 4.20 21.34 -14.30
N TRP A 35 5.01 21.30 -13.23
CA TRP A 35 4.85 20.37 -12.11
C TRP A 35 4.77 21.08 -10.75
N MET A 36 4.03 22.14 -10.70
CA MET A 36 3.93 23.01 -9.51
C MET A 36 3.46 22.25 -8.27
N GLU A 37 2.51 21.31 -8.39
CA GLU A 37 1.97 20.62 -7.22
C GLU A 37 3.00 19.74 -6.49
N GLY A 38 3.89 19.05 -7.21
CA GLY A 38 4.98 18.29 -6.61
C GLY A 38 5.98 19.17 -5.89
N TYR A 39 6.32 20.32 -6.46
CA TYR A 39 7.15 21.35 -5.82
C TYR A 39 6.46 21.92 -4.58
N ASP A 40 5.19 22.29 -4.67
CA ASP A 40 4.42 22.84 -3.56
C ASP A 40 4.36 21.86 -2.39
N MET A 41 4.24 20.56 -2.66
CA MET A 41 4.29 19.52 -1.65
C MET A 41 5.68 19.41 -1.00
N ALA A 42 6.73 19.38 -1.81
CA ALA A 42 8.11 19.29 -1.31
C ALA A 42 8.49 20.51 -0.45
N MET A 43 7.96 21.69 -0.78
CA MET A 43 8.17 22.93 -0.03
C MET A 43 7.19 23.12 1.14
N GLY A 44 6.20 22.24 1.32
CA GLY A 44 5.20 22.35 2.37
C GLY A 44 4.20 23.50 2.18
N ILE A 45 4.06 24.03 0.96
CA ILE A 45 3.14 25.14 0.61
C ILE A 45 1.89 24.67 -0.15
N HIS A 46 1.67 23.36 -0.23
CA HIS A 46 0.49 22.77 -0.86
C HIS A 46 -0.80 23.18 -0.15
N THR A 47 -1.91 23.11 -0.87
CA THR A 47 -3.24 23.43 -0.36
C THR A 47 -4.14 22.20 -0.37
N PRO A 48 -5.25 22.20 0.39
CA PRO A 48 -6.24 21.12 0.33
C PRO A 48 -6.84 20.89 -1.07
N SER A 49 -6.69 21.87 -1.97
CA SER A 49 -7.18 21.80 -3.36
C SER A 49 -6.19 21.14 -4.32
N SER A 50 -5.02 20.73 -3.86
CA SER A 50 -4.03 20.05 -4.70
C SER A 50 -4.60 18.75 -5.25
N SER A 51 -4.55 18.60 -6.58
CA SER A 51 -5.17 17.44 -7.26
C SER A 51 -4.52 16.10 -6.88
N ILE A 52 -3.22 16.11 -6.62
CA ILE A 52 -2.45 14.95 -6.17
C ILE A 52 -2.99 14.40 -4.84
N ILE A 53 -3.28 15.30 -3.88
CA ILE A 53 -3.82 14.94 -2.56
C ILE A 53 -5.20 14.29 -2.72
N GLY A 54 -6.08 14.92 -3.50
CA GLY A 54 -7.42 14.40 -3.76
C GLY A 54 -7.41 13.07 -4.52
N SER A 55 -6.50 12.91 -5.47
CA SER A 55 -6.36 11.69 -6.27
C SER A 55 -5.88 10.51 -5.42
N TYR A 56 -4.91 10.70 -4.54
CA TYR A 56 -4.44 9.66 -3.63
C TYR A 56 -5.54 9.19 -2.66
N TRP A 57 -6.29 10.14 -2.10
CA TRP A 57 -7.47 9.85 -1.29
C TRP A 57 -8.48 8.99 -2.05
N LYS A 58 -8.87 9.42 -3.25
CA LYS A 58 -9.82 8.72 -4.11
C LYS A 58 -9.37 7.28 -4.37
N ASP A 59 -8.12 7.07 -4.73
CA ASP A 59 -7.60 5.75 -5.08
C ASP A 59 -7.54 4.82 -3.86
N CYS A 60 -7.20 5.33 -2.67
CA CYS A 60 -7.29 4.56 -1.43
C CYS A 60 -8.73 4.06 -1.20
N TYR A 61 -9.73 4.94 -1.31
CA TYR A 61 -11.13 4.57 -1.12
C TYR A 61 -11.69 3.66 -2.22
N GLU A 62 -11.20 3.78 -3.45
CA GLU A 62 -11.56 2.85 -4.52
C GLU A 62 -11.08 1.42 -4.18
N VAL A 63 -9.88 1.27 -3.67
CA VAL A 63 -9.37 -0.04 -3.20
C VAL A 63 -10.18 -0.54 -2.01
N ILE A 64 -10.48 0.31 -1.02
CA ILE A 64 -11.31 -0.04 0.14
C ILE A 64 -12.69 -0.54 -0.30
N SER A 65 -13.33 0.17 -1.24
CA SER A 65 -14.62 -0.22 -1.79
C SER A 65 -14.57 -1.61 -2.44
N ARG A 66 -13.55 -1.89 -3.26
CA ARG A 66 -13.36 -3.21 -3.88
C ARG A 66 -13.16 -4.31 -2.84
N CYS A 67 -12.40 -4.05 -1.77
CA CYS A 67 -12.23 -4.99 -0.66
C CYS A 67 -13.55 -5.25 0.06
N ASN A 68 -14.32 -4.21 0.36
CA ASN A 68 -15.62 -4.33 1.03
C ASN A 68 -16.63 -5.11 0.18
N VAL A 69 -16.66 -4.88 -1.13
CA VAL A 69 -17.53 -5.65 -2.06
C VAL A 69 -17.15 -7.12 -2.06
N LEU A 70 -15.85 -7.47 -2.09
CA LEU A 70 -15.40 -8.85 -2.00
C LEU A 70 -15.83 -9.49 -0.68
N ILE A 71 -15.53 -8.86 0.44
CA ILE A 71 -15.84 -9.37 1.78
C ILE A 71 -17.35 -9.61 1.94
N ALA A 72 -18.19 -8.68 1.45
CA ALA A 72 -19.64 -8.79 1.57
C ALA A 72 -20.28 -9.86 0.68
N ASN A 73 -19.60 -10.29 -0.41
CA ASN A 73 -20.20 -11.17 -1.40
C ASN A 73 -19.52 -12.54 -1.53
N ILE A 74 -18.36 -12.75 -0.93
CA ILE A 74 -17.57 -13.99 -1.12
C ILE A 74 -18.33 -15.25 -0.70
N ASP A 75 -19.22 -15.15 0.28
CA ASP A 75 -20.02 -16.29 0.76
C ASP A 75 -21.00 -16.81 -0.29
N ARG A 76 -21.38 -16.00 -1.26
CA ARG A 76 -22.26 -16.35 -2.39
C ARG A 76 -21.55 -17.16 -3.49
N VAL A 77 -20.22 -17.17 -3.47
CA VAL A 77 -19.42 -17.88 -4.47
C VAL A 77 -19.34 -19.36 -4.08
N ASP A 78 -19.58 -20.25 -5.06
CA ASP A 78 -19.39 -21.69 -4.86
C ASP A 78 -17.89 -22.04 -4.89
N MET A 79 -17.32 -22.17 -3.70
CA MET A 79 -15.88 -22.33 -3.50
C MET A 79 -15.63 -22.96 -2.11
N ASP A 80 -14.49 -23.61 -1.97
CA ASP A 80 -14.05 -24.17 -0.69
C ASP A 80 -13.98 -23.11 0.43
N ALA A 81 -14.45 -23.47 1.62
CA ALA A 81 -14.54 -22.54 2.75
C ALA A 81 -13.18 -22.00 3.20
N SER A 82 -12.13 -22.82 3.13
CA SER A 82 -10.77 -22.38 3.48
C SER A 82 -10.24 -21.36 2.48
N GLN A 83 -10.55 -21.54 1.20
CA GLN A 83 -10.18 -20.60 0.16
C GLN A 83 -10.93 -19.27 0.28
N LYS A 84 -12.22 -19.29 0.66
CA LYS A 84 -12.99 -18.08 0.98
C LYS A 84 -12.34 -17.31 2.12
N ALA A 85 -11.99 -18.00 3.19
CA ALA A 85 -11.34 -17.39 4.35
C ALA A 85 -10.01 -16.73 3.98
N ILE A 86 -9.19 -17.36 3.12
CA ILE A 86 -7.95 -16.77 2.62
C ILE A 86 -8.23 -15.48 1.84
N TYR A 87 -9.18 -15.48 0.90
CA TYR A 87 -9.50 -14.28 0.12
C TYR A 87 -10.09 -13.15 0.98
N GLN A 88 -10.88 -13.48 1.99
CA GLN A 88 -11.35 -12.48 2.96
C GLN A 88 -10.19 -11.87 3.75
N ALA A 89 -9.24 -12.70 4.19
CA ALA A 89 -8.06 -12.25 4.92
C ALA A 89 -7.13 -11.39 4.05
N GLU A 90 -6.95 -11.75 2.78
CA GLU A 90 -6.24 -10.92 1.80
C GLU A 90 -6.91 -9.55 1.62
N ALA A 91 -8.23 -9.52 1.43
CA ALA A 91 -8.99 -8.30 1.26
C ALA A 91 -8.94 -7.41 2.51
N LYS A 92 -9.04 -7.98 3.71
CA LYS A 92 -8.88 -7.27 4.98
C LYS A 92 -7.47 -6.67 5.10
N THR A 93 -6.43 -7.42 4.73
CA THR A 93 -5.05 -6.94 4.75
C THR A 93 -4.82 -5.77 3.79
N ILE A 94 -5.36 -5.86 2.56
CA ILE A 94 -5.28 -4.77 1.58
C ILE A 94 -6.06 -3.54 2.07
N ARG A 95 -7.25 -3.72 2.62
CA ARG A 95 -8.05 -2.63 3.21
C ARG A 95 -7.30 -1.96 4.36
N ALA A 96 -6.69 -2.75 5.25
CA ALA A 96 -5.87 -2.23 6.33
C ALA A 96 -4.68 -1.42 5.82
N LEU A 97 -3.99 -1.86 4.76
CA LEU A 97 -2.91 -1.10 4.12
C LEU A 97 -3.40 0.28 3.63
N MET A 98 -4.59 0.35 3.03
CA MET A 98 -5.16 1.64 2.60
C MET A 98 -5.48 2.55 3.79
N TYR A 99 -6.03 2.00 4.88
CA TYR A 99 -6.27 2.79 6.09
C TYR A 99 -4.99 3.21 6.81
N ILE A 100 -3.92 2.42 6.76
CA ILE A 100 -2.59 2.86 7.22
C ILE A 100 -2.17 4.11 6.43
N ASN A 101 -2.24 4.05 5.10
CA ASN A 101 -1.89 5.18 4.24
C ASN A 101 -2.75 6.41 4.54
N LEU A 102 -4.07 6.24 4.60
CA LEU A 102 -5.01 7.34 4.86
C LEU A 102 -4.81 7.97 6.25
N THR A 103 -4.68 7.17 7.30
CA THR A 103 -4.55 7.70 8.67
C THR A 103 -3.19 8.34 8.92
N MET A 104 -2.15 7.92 8.21
CA MET A 104 -0.83 8.58 8.27
C MET A 104 -0.81 9.91 7.53
N THR A 105 -1.55 10.02 6.43
CA THR A 105 -1.53 11.22 5.57
C THR A 105 -2.60 12.25 5.99
N TYR A 106 -3.81 11.81 6.33
CA TYR A 106 -4.99 12.68 6.54
C TYR A 106 -5.52 12.65 7.97
N GLN A 107 -4.95 11.85 8.87
CA GLN A 107 -5.36 11.68 10.27
C GLN A 107 -6.76 11.03 10.40
N ASP A 108 -7.77 11.77 10.84
CA ASP A 108 -9.15 11.29 10.93
C ASP A 108 -9.79 11.23 9.55
N VAL A 109 -10.35 10.07 9.21
CA VAL A 109 -10.95 9.81 7.90
C VAL A 109 -12.25 9.00 8.05
N PRO A 110 -13.16 9.00 7.06
CA PRO A 110 -14.31 8.09 7.07
C PRO A 110 -13.87 6.62 7.13
N PHE A 111 -14.44 5.85 8.06
CA PHE A 111 -14.11 4.44 8.25
C PHE A 111 -15.20 3.53 7.70
N LEU A 112 -14.97 2.96 6.52
CA LEU A 112 -15.92 2.20 5.73
C LEU A 112 -15.55 0.72 5.75
N THR A 113 -16.36 -0.13 6.37
CA THR A 113 -16.13 -1.58 6.47
C THR A 113 -17.11 -2.41 5.65
N ALA A 114 -18.07 -1.77 4.98
CA ALA A 114 -19.07 -2.38 4.09
C ALA A 114 -19.20 -1.57 2.80
N PRO A 115 -19.77 -2.16 1.72
CA PRO A 115 -20.15 -1.41 0.54
C PRO A 115 -21.19 -0.34 0.91
N LEU A 116 -21.03 0.87 0.36
CA LEU A 116 -21.97 1.97 0.56
C LEU A 116 -22.97 2.06 -0.59
N THR A 117 -24.17 2.51 -0.30
CA THR A 117 -25.14 3.03 -1.27
C THR A 117 -24.87 4.52 -1.53
N ILE A 118 -25.50 5.08 -2.58
CA ILE A 118 -25.37 6.51 -2.90
C ILE A 118 -25.87 7.39 -1.75
N ASP A 119 -26.94 6.96 -1.06
CA ASP A 119 -27.54 7.70 0.05
C ASP A 119 -26.65 7.72 1.31
N GLU A 120 -25.70 6.79 1.41
CA GLU A 120 -24.73 6.67 2.51
C GLU A 120 -23.39 7.34 2.18
N ALA A 121 -23.27 8.01 1.02
CA ALA A 121 -22.02 8.58 0.55
C ALA A 121 -21.50 9.77 1.41
N GLU A 122 -22.37 10.45 2.12
CA GLU A 122 -22.01 11.48 3.10
C GLU A 122 -21.59 10.81 4.42
N CYS A 123 -20.30 10.60 4.61
CA CYS A 123 -19.75 9.92 5.78
C CYS A 123 -19.00 10.91 6.68
N GLU A 124 -19.23 10.79 7.98
CA GLU A 124 -18.44 11.51 8.98
C GLU A 124 -17.05 10.88 9.14
N LYS A 125 -16.11 11.67 9.62
CA LYS A 125 -14.78 11.19 9.99
C LYS A 125 -14.86 10.33 11.26
N THR A 126 -14.05 9.30 11.28
CA THR A 126 -13.81 8.47 12.45
C THR A 126 -12.44 8.84 13.03
N ASP A 127 -12.35 8.86 14.35
CA ASP A 127 -11.11 9.09 15.06
C ASP A 127 -10.01 8.10 14.62
N ARG A 128 -8.82 8.62 14.35
CA ARG A 128 -7.66 7.85 13.89
C ARG A 128 -7.32 6.68 14.82
N ALA A 129 -7.37 6.88 16.13
CA ALA A 129 -7.02 5.83 17.08
C ALA A 129 -8.01 4.66 17.03
N ALA A 130 -9.31 4.95 16.82
CA ALA A 130 -10.33 3.92 16.63
C ALA A 130 -10.09 3.12 15.33
N ILE A 131 -9.77 3.79 14.23
CA ILE A 131 -9.40 3.14 12.96
C ILE A 131 -8.19 2.24 13.16
N VAL A 132 -7.12 2.77 13.75
CA VAL A 132 -5.88 2.03 14.04
C VAL A 132 -6.14 0.78 14.86
N ALA A 133 -6.94 0.87 15.92
CA ALA A 133 -7.28 -0.30 16.74
C ALA A 133 -7.99 -1.38 15.91
N HIS A 134 -8.94 -0.98 15.06
CA HIS A 134 -9.69 -1.93 14.22
C HIS A 134 -8.79 -2.60 13.17
N ILE A 135 -7.95 -1.84 12.45
CA ILE A 135 -7.10 -2.43 11.42
C ILE A 135 -6.00 -3.32 12.01
N MET A 136 -5.54 -3.05 13.23
CA MET A 136 -4.63 -3.97 13.93
C MET A 136 -5.30 -5.30 14.21
N THR A 137 -6.58 -5.30 14.64
CA THR A 137 -7.37 -6.52 14.80
C THR A 137 -7.55 -7.26 13.47
N ASP A 138 -7.96 -6.55 12.41
CA ASP A 138 -8.11 -7.15 11.07
C ASP A 138 -6.80 -7.80 10.57
N LEU A 139 -5.65 -7.18 10.83
CA LEU A 139 -4.33 -7.72 10.44
C LEU A 139 -3.93 -8.93 11.28
N GLN A 140 -4.23 -8.91 12.59
CA GLN A 140 -3.97 -10.05 13.47
C GLN A 140 -4.82 -11.26 13.04
N ASP A 141 -6.12 -11.06 12.86
CA ASP A 141 -7.04 -12.12 12.40
C ASP A 141 -6.63 -12.67 11.03
N ALA A 142 -6.23 -11.78 10.10
CA ALA A 142 -5.75 -12.19 8.79
C ALA A 142 -4.48 -13.05 8.89
N ALA A 143 -3.55 -12.71 9.78
CA ALA A 143 -2.34 -13.47 9.98
C ALA A 143 -2.57 -14.90 10.51
N GLU A 144 -3.70 -15.15 11.21
CA GLU A 144 -4.07 -16.51 11.64
C GLU A 144 -4.55 -17.39 10.48
N VAL A 145 -5.12 -16.78 9.43
CA VAL A 145 -5.73 -17.48 8.29
C VAL A 145 -4.78 -17.58 7.10
N LEU A 146 -3.99 -16.54 6.85
CA LEU A 146 -3.13 -16.46 5.67
C LEU A 146 -1.99 -17.49 5.71
N PRO A 147 -1.69 -18.13 4.56
CA PRO A 147 -0.59 -19.09 4.48
C PRO A 147 0.77 -18.38 4.63
N GLN A 148 1.77 -19.11 5.14
CA GLN A 148 3.15 -18.64 5.19
C GLN A 148 3.71 -18.42 3.79
N ASN A 149 3.40 -19.32 2.86
CA ASN A 149 3.82 -19.23 1.46
C ASN A 149 2.58 -19.12 0.58
N ALA A 150 2.54 -18.12 -0.29
CA ALA A 150 1.45 -17.97 -1.23
C ALA A 150 1.48 -19.07 -2.32
N SER A 151 0.30 -19.47 -2.80
CA SER A 151 0.13 -20.43 -3.90
C SER A 151 0.69 -19.88 -5.23
N SER A 152 0.65 -18.58 -5.41
CA SER A 152 1.26 -17.87 -6.52
C SER A 152 1.76 -16.49 -6.08
N ARG A 153 2.65 -15.89 -6.89
CA ARG A 153 3.17 -14.55 -6.60
C ARG A 153 2.07 -13.49 -6.69
N GLY A 154 2.12 -12.50 -5.82
CA GLY A 154 1.15 -11.42 -5.76
C GLY A 154 0.01 -11.61 -4.76
N HIS A 155 -0.15 -12.82 -4.19
CA HIS A 155 -1.03 -13.05 -3.06
C HIS A 155 -0.43 -12.57 -1.74
N ILE A 156 -1.31 -12.16 -0.82
CA ILE A 156 -0.91 -11.76 0.53
C ILE A 156 -0.54 -13.00 1.35
N THR A 157 0.54 -12.89 2.11
CA THR A 157 1.01 -13.95 3.01
C THR A 157 0.86 -13.56 4.47
N LYS A 158 0.96 -14.53 5.37
CA LYS A 158 1.05 -14.29 6.82
C LYS A 158 2.14 -13.25 7.15
N GLY A 159 3.29 -13.35 6.50
CA GLY A 159 4.38 -12.40 6.70
C GLY A 159 4.04 -10.97 6.30
N ALA A 160 3.26 -10.79 5.23
CA ALA A 160 2.80 -9.47 4.82
C ALA A 160 1.84 -8.84 5.84
N ALA A 161 0.84 -9.60 6.32
CA ALA A 161 -0.09 -9.14 7.35
C ALA A 161 0.62 -8.76 8.65
N LEU A 162 1.53 -9.62 9.14
CA LEU A 162 2.32 -9.35 10.35
C LEU A 162 3.27 -8.16 10.18
N SER A 163 3.87 -7.97 9.01
CA SER A 163 4.74 -6.82 8.74
C SER A 163 3.95 -5.52 8.74
N LEU A 164 2.73 -5.52 8.20
CA LEU A 164 1.83 -4.35 8.26
C LEU A 164 1.34 -4.10 9.69
N LEU A 165 1.03 -5.16 10.46
CA LEU A 165 0.68 -5.05 11.87
C LEU A 165 1.83 -4.40 12.68
N GLY A 166 3.05 -4.88 12.48
CA GLY A 166 4.23 -4.28 13.11
C GLY A 166 4.43 -2.82 12.72
N ARG A 167 4.23 -2.47 11.44
CA ARG A 167 4.34 -1.09 10.95
C ARG A 167 3.30 -0.17 11.58
N VAL A 168 2.03 -0.53 11.57
CA VAL A 168 0.98 0.32 12.14
C VAL A 168 1.14 0.46 13.65
N ALA A 169 1.55 -0.58 14.35
CA ALA A 169 1.85 -0.53 15.78
C ALA A 169 3.02 0.41 16.06
N LEU A 170 4.13 0.29 15.31
CA LEU A 170 5.32 1.13 15.45
C LEU A 170 4.99 2.63 15.28
N TYR A 171 4.27 2.98 14.22
CA TYR A 171 3.90 4.38 13.94
C TYR A 171 2.85 4.97 14.90
N ASN A 172 2.21 4.12 15.72
CA ASN A 172 1.29 4.54 16.76
C ASN A 172 1.84 4.29 18.18
N GLU A 173 3.18 4.18 18.32
CA GLU A 173 3.90 4.05 19.58
C GLU A 173 3.49 2.83 20.43
N LYS A 174 2.89 1.81 19.80
CA LYS A 174 2.53 0.53 20.41
C LYS A 174 3.73 -0.43 20.31
N TRP A 175 4.78 -0.13 21.07
CA TRP A 175 6.08 -0.78 20.93
C TRP A 175 6.05 -2.28 21.16
N ASP A 176 5.31 -2.73 22.16
CA ASP A 176 5.22 -4.16 22.51
C ASP A 176 4.50 -4.96 21.39
N ASP A 177 3.43 -4.40 20.83
CA ASP A 177 2.70 -5.00 19.72
C ASP A 177 3.59 -5.06 18.46
N ALA A 178 4.35 -4.01 18.19
CA ALA A 178 5.29 -3.97 17.06
C ALA A 178 6.39 -5.04 17.22
N ILE A 179 6.98 -5.15 18.40
CA ILE A 179 7.99 -6.16 18.71
C ILE A 179 7.41 -7.58 18.57
N ALA A 180 6.20 -7.82 19.07
CA ALA A 180 5.54 -9.11 19.00
C ALA A 180 5.28 -9.52 17.53
N ALA A 181 4.78 -8.60 16.71
CA ALA A 181 4.52 -8.84 15.29
C ALA A 181 5.82 -9.14 14.51
N TYR A 182 6.86 -8.31 14.67
CA TYR A 182 8.12 -8.52 13.96
C TYR A 182 8.88 -9.77 14.40
N LYS A 183 8.80 -10.18 15.68
CA LYS A 183 9.35 -11.47 16.12
C LYS A 183 8.68 -12.65 15.41
N GLN A 184 7.37 -12.57 15.15
CA GLN A 184 6.68 -13.59 14.37
C GLN A 184 7.18 -13.61 12.91
N VAL A 185 7.37 -12.44 12.27
CA VAL A 185 7.92 -12.35 10.91
C VAL A 185 9.31 -12.99 10.83
N GLN A 186 10.18 -12.74 11.81
CA GLN A 186 11.51 -13.36 11.88
C GLN A 186 11.45 -14.89 11.89
N GLY A 187 10.41 -15.48 12.49
CA GLY A 187 10.18 -16.92 12.52
C GLY A 187 9.69 -17.53 11.20
N LEU A 188 9.36 -16.72 10.18
CA LEU A 188 8.79 -17.20 8.92
C LEU A 188 9.83 -17.53 7.83
N GLY A 189 11.12 -17.43 8.13
CA GLY A 189 12.19 -17.87 7.23
C GLY A 189 12.60 -16.86 6.16
N TYR A 190 12.17 -15.61 6.25
CA TYR A 190 12.73 -14.53 5.42
C TYR A 190 14.19 -14.28 5.77
N SER A 191 14.98 -13.94 4.78
CA SER A 191 16.42 -13.66 4.97
C SER A 191 16.89 -12.56 4.01
N LEU A 192 17.89 -11.81 4.44
CA LEU A 192 18.50 -10.81 3.58
C LEU A 192 19.18 -11.49 2.36
N ASP A 193 19.04 -10.89 1.19
CA ASP A 193 19.76 -11.31 0.00
C ASP A 193 21.25 -10.95 0.18
N PRO A 194 22.19 -11.86 -0.10
CA PRO A 194 23.61 -11.58 0.04
C PRO A 194 24.11 -10.48 -0.90
N SER A 195 23.34 -10.15 -1.93
CA SER A 195 23.67 -9.09 -2.90
C SER A 195 22.59 -8.02 -2.94
N TYR A 196 22.84 -6.87 -2.32
CA TYR A 196 21.96 -5.72 -2.38
C TYR A 196 21.64 -5.28 -3.82
N ALA A 197 22.64 -5.26 -4.69
CA ALA A 197 22.46 -4.88 -6.10
C ALA A 197 21.52 -5.82 -6.86
N LYS A 198 21.47 -7.11 -6.49
CA LYS A 198 20.58 -8.09 -7.12
C LYS A 198 19.09 -7.75 -6.90
N LEU A 199 18.72 -7.13 -5.76
CA LEU A 199 17.34 -6.78 -5.46
C LEU A 199 16.71 -5.86 -6.52
N PHE A 200 17.51 -5.09 -7.24
CA PHE A 200 17.08 -4.16 -8.30
C PHE A 200 17.17 -4.75 -9.71
N THR A 201 17.32 -6.05 -9.82
CA THR A 201 17.35 -6.77 -11.10
C THR A 201 16.14 -7.71 -11.22
N GLN A 202 15.84 -8.14 -12.45
CA GLN A 202 14.79 -9.12 -12.69
C GLN A 202 15.00 -10.42 -11.90
N SER A 203 16.25 -10.87 -11.71
CA SER A 203 16.56 -12.04 -10.88
C SER A 203 16.31 -11.82 -9.39
N GLY A 204 16.29 -10.58 -8.93
CA GLY A 204 15.97 -10.19 -7.56
C GLY A 204 14.48 -10.29 -7.20
N GLU A 205 13.60 -10.36 -8.19
CA GLU A 205 12.14 -10.49 -7.94
C GLU A 205 11.75 -11.74 -7.16
N THR A 206 12.62 -12.71 -7.05
CA THR A 206 12.41 -13.94 -6.28
C THR A 206 13.26 -14.01 -5.02
N SER A 207 13.84 -12.89 -4.61
CA SER A 207 14.67 -12.83 -3.40
C SER A 207 13.89 -13.24 -2.17
N PRO A 208 14.49 -14.04 -1.25
CA PRO A 208 13.88 -14.38 0.04
C PRO A 208 13.71 -13.19 0.99
N GLU A 209 14.26 -12.03 0.64
CA GLU A 209 14.10 -10.78 1.38
C GLU A 209 12.72 -10.14 1.14
N ILE A 210 12.06 -10.43 0.01
CA ILE A 210 10.79 -9.82 -0.35
C ILE A 210 9.66 -10.50 0.41
N ILE A 211 9.02 -9.76 1.30
CA ILE A 211 7.85 -10.20 2.07
C ILE A 211 6.56 -10.00 1.26
N PHE A 212 6.41 -8.82 0.64
CA PHE A 212 5.28 -8.45 -0.19
C PHE A 212 5.69 -7.39 -1.21
N ALA A 213 5.20 -7.51 -2.44
CA ALA A 213 5.42 -6.52 -3.50
C ALA A 213 4.17 -6.36 -4.36
N VAL A 214 3.86 -5.12 -4.74
CA VAL A 214 2.91 -4.83 -5.81
C VAL A 214 3.63 -5.14 -7.13
N ARG A 215 3.10 -6.08 -7.90
CA ARG A 215 3.76 -6.56 -9.10
C ARG A 215 3.20 -5.87 -10.34
N TYR A 216 4.11 -5.57 -11.24
CA TYR A 216 3.83 -4.99 -12.55
C TYR A 216 4.41 -5.91 -13.64
N GLU A 217 3.83 -5.87 -14.84
CA GLU A 217 4.37 -6.61 -15.98
C GLU A 217 5.58 -5.90 -16.59
N GLY A 218 6.39 -6.68 -17.30
CA GLY A 218 7.63 -6.20 -17.90
C GLY A 218 7.42 -5.28 -19.11
N PRO A 219 8.52 -4.79 -19.70
CA PRO A 219 8.47 -3.85 -20.83
C PRO A 219 7.63 -4.38 -22.00
N GLY A 220 6.83 -3.50 -22.59
CA GLY A 220 5.95 -3.82 -23.73
C GLY A 220 4.54 -4.27 -23.36
N MET A 221 4.25 -4.46 -22.07
CA MET A 221 2.91 -4.68 -21.53
C MET A 221 2.36 -3.35 -21.02
N SER A 222 1.06 -3.14 -21.13
CA SER A 222 0.41 -1.86 -20.73
C SER A 222 0.35 -1.62 -19.22
N GLU A 223 0.85 -2.54 -18.41
CA GLU A 223 0.78 -2.55 -16.94
C GLU A 223 2.13 -2.33 -16.26
N GLY A 224 3.09 -1.74 -16.96
CA GLY A 224 4.41 -1.41 -16.39
C GLY A 224 4.32 -0.25 -15.38
N ALA A 225 5.18 -0.27 -14.35
CA ALA A 225 5.36 0.86 -13.45
C ALA A 225 6.26 1.93 -14.09
N ALA A 226 5.85 3.19 -14.00
CA ALA A 226 6.61 4.32 -14.56
C ALA A 226 7.76 4.80 -13.65
N PHE A 227 7.98 4.15 -12.50
CA PHE A 227 8.92 4.60 -11.46
C PHE A 227 10.31 4.94 -12.02
N ASN A 228 10.90 4.05 -12.81
CA ASN A 228 12.24 4.25 -13.35
C ASN A 228 12.34 5.41 -14.35
N ALA A 229 11.25 5.75 -15.03
CA ALA A 229 11.23 6.85 -16.00
C ALA A 229 11.40 8.22 -15.35
N HIS A 230 11.05 8.36 -14.08
CA HIS A 230 11.09 9.63 -13.34
C HIS A 230 12.34 9.81 -12.48
N TRP A 231 13.10 8.74 -12.23
CA TRP A 231 14.33 8.76 -11.42
C TRP A 231 15.61 8.70 -12.24
N ASN A 232 15.52 8.93 -13.54
CA ASN A 232 16.70 8.92 -14.41
C ASN A 232 17.63 10.09 -14.09
N THR A 233 18.92 9.86 -14.19
CA THR A 233 19.90 10.93 -14.13
C THR A 233 19.69 11.90 -15.31
N PRO A 234 20.09 13.19 -15.20
CA PRO A 234 19.98 14.14 -16.32
C PRO A 234 20.63 13.65 -17.63
N LEU A 235 21.66 12.83 -17.55
CA LEU A 235 22.34 12.25 -18.73
C LEU A 235 21.52 11.13 -19.39
N GLU A 236 20.81 10.33 -18.61
CA GLU A 236 19.94 9.27 -19.12
C GLU A 236 18.65 9.84 -19.73
N ALA A 237 18.10 10.89 -19.11
CA ALA A 237 16.92 11.59 -19.62
C ALA A 237 17.17 12.30 -20.96
N MET A 238 18.42 12.63 -21.30
CA MET A 238 18.79 13.27 -22.57
C MET A 238 18.99 12.26 -23.73
N ASN A 239 19.09 10.95 -23.45
CA ASN A 239 19.39 9.90 -24.40
C ASN A 239 18.23 8.89 -24.63
N GLY A 240 17.06 9.16 -24.04
CA GLY A 240 15.84 8.34 -24.15
C GLY A 240 14.82 8.84 -25.15
#